data_65d8a6c2d2cebdaa1c41f256d0166e90
#
_entry.id   65d8a6c2d2cebdaa1c41f256d0166e90
#
_cell.length_a   1.000
_cell.length_b   1.000
_cell.length_c   1.000
_cell.angle_alpha   90.00
_cell.angle_beta   90.00
_cell.angle_gamma   90.00
#
_symmetry.space_group_name_H-M   'P 1'
#
loop_
_entity.id
_entity.type
_entity.pdbx_description
1 polymer ?
#
loop_
_entity_poly.entity_id
_entity_poly.type
_entity_poly.pdbx_seq_one_letter_code
_entity_poly.pdbx_strand_id
1 'polypeptide(L)'
;MTDMKPKFDIEKLNLHYGAFHALKDINMQISAHEITAFIGPSGCGKSTFLKTLNRMNDLVENVKIDGKVELEGQNIFKDMDAITLRHKVGMVFQQPNPFPKSIYDNIAYGPRIFGITRKADLDEIVERSLRQAAIWDELKDRLNKSALGLSGGQQQRLCIARTLAVEPEVILMDEPTSALDPISTSKIEDLAMELKD
;
A
#
# COMPACT_ATOMS: atom_id res chain seq x y z
N MET A 1 6.24 -0.58 -31.27
CA MET A 1 5.55 -0.37 -29.98
C MET A 1 5.62 -1.69 -29.26
N THR A 2 6.46 -1.82 -28.28
CA THR A 2 6.57 -3.03 -27.43
C THR A 2 5.24 -3.18 -26.70
N ASP A 3 4.56 -4.28 -26.94
CA ASP A 3 3.33 -4.70 -26.26
C ASP A 3 3.66 -5.03 -24.79
N MET A 4 3.90 -4.00 -23.98
CA MET A 4 4.12 -4.18 -22.55
C MET A 4 2.77 -4.56 -21.93
N LYS A 5 2.71 -5.77 -21.38
CA LYS A 5 1.52 -6.21 -20.63
C LYS A 5 1.26 -5.22 -19.49
N PRO A 6 -0.01 -4.83 -19.29
CA PRO A 6 -0.33 -3.96 -18.15
C PRO A 6 0.00 -4.66 -16.82
N LYS A 7 0.38 -3.88 -15.81
CA LYS A 7 0.56 -4.41 -14.45
C LYS A 7 -0.78 -4.88 -13.87
N PHE A 8 -1.83 -4.04 -14.02
CA PHE A 8 -3.21 -4.46 -13.77
C PHE A 8 -4.05 -4.35 -15.05
N ASP A 9 -4.89 -5.35 -15.28
CA ASP A 9 -5.94 -5.34 -16.30
C ASP A 9 -7.30 -5.57 -15.65
N ILE A 10 -8.18 -4.57 -15.75
CA ILE A 10 -9.48 -4.53 -15.10
C ILE A 10 -10.56 -4.48 -16.17
N GLU A 11 -11.48 -5.46 -16.14
CA GLU A 11 -12.59 -5.55 -17.08
C GLU A 11 -13.92 -5.71 -16.35
N LYS A 12 -14.86 -4.82 -16.63
CA LYS A 12 -16.25 -4.84 -16.13
C LYS A 12 -16.35 -5.02 -14.61
N LEU A 13 -15.42 -4.40 -13.88
CA LEU A 13 -15.41 -4.49 -12.41
C LEU A 13 -16.62 -3.78 -11.83
N ASN A 14 -17.43 -4.54 -11.11
CA ASN A 14 -18.56 -4.06 -10.32
C ASN A 14 -18.35 -4.44 -8.85
N LEU A 15 -18.66 -3.53 -7.94
CA LEU A 15 -18.62 -3.81 -6.51
C LEU A 15 -19.84 -3.24 -5.82
N HIS A 16 -20.46 -4.09 -4.99
CA HIS A 16 -21.61 -3.73 -4.17
C HIS A 16 -21.32 -3.94 -2.69
N TYR A 17 -21.70 -2.99 -1.87
CA TYR A 17 -21.83 -3.11 -0.41
C TYR A 17 -23.32 -3.29 -0.09
N GLY A 18 -23.76 -4.53 0.12
CA GLY A 18 -25.19 -4.84 0.22
C GLY A 18 -25.95 -4.36 -1.02
N ALA A 19 -26.89 -3.42 -0.85
CA ALA A 19 -27.67 -2.83 -1.95
C ALA A 19 -26.96 -1.65 -2.67
N PHE A 20 -25.89 -1.11 -2.10
CA PHE A 20 -25.18 0.05 -2.65
C PHE A 20 -24.17 -0.37 -3.72
N HIS A 21 -24.36 0.08 -4.97
CA HIS A 21 -23.47 -0.17 -6.10
C HIS A 21 -22.33 0.88 -6.11
N ALA A 22 -21.19 0.53 -5.51
CA ALA A 22 -20.06 1.44 -5.28
C ALA A 22 -19.14 1.61 -6.49
N LEU A 23 -18.83 0.52 -7.21
CA LEU A 23 -18.07 0.56 -8.47
C LEU A 23 -18.96 0.03 -9.60
N LYS A 24 -19.00 0.75 -10.72
CA LYS A 24 -19.93 0.47 -11.82
C LYS A 24 -19.15 0.30 -13.13
N ASP A 25 -19.07 -0.93 -13.63
CA ASP A 25 -18.49 -1.29 -14.92
C ASP A 25 -17.13 -0.64 -15.20
N ILE A 26 -16.21 -0.74 -14.22
CA ILE A 26 -14.88 -0.16 -14.35
C ILE A 26 -14.05 -1.01 -15.32
N ASN A 27 -13.52 -0.34 -16.34
CA ASN A 27 -12.62 -0.91 -17.33
C ASN A 27 -11.35 -0.04 -17.36
N MET A 28 -10.18 -0.62 -17.08
CA MET A 28 -8.95 0.14 -16.97
C MET A 28 -7.72 -0.76 -17.08
N GLN A 29 -6.66 -0.24 -17.69
CA GLN A 29 -5.34 -0.83 -17.65
C GLN A 29 -4.37 0.10 -16.91
N ILE A 30 -3.55 -0.45 -16.02
CA ILE A 30 -2.52 0.25 -15.26
C ILE A 30 -1.17 -0.30 -15.72
N SER A 31 -0.31 0.56 -16.23
CA SER A 31 1.02 0.19 -16.70
C SER A 31 1.96 -0.13 -15.53
N ALA A 32 3.00 -0.93 -15.80
CA ALA A 32 4.11 -1.11 -14.89
C ALA A 32 5.05 0.12 -14.93
N HIS A 33 5.79 0.34 -13.85
CA HIS A 33 6.79 1.42 -13.73
C HIS A 33 6.23 2.83 -13.99
N GLU A 34 4.96 3.05 -13.61
CA GLU A 34 4.30 4.34 -13.75
C GLU A 34 3.53 4.70 -12.48
N ILE A 35 3.40 6.01 -12.24
CA ILE A 35 2.50 6.53 -11.21
C ILE A 35 1.15 6.81 -11.86
N THR A 36 0.12 6.12 -11.40
CA THR A 36 -1.27 6.35 -11.83
C THR A 36 -2.04 7.07 -10.71
N ALA A 37 -2.50 8.28 -10.97
CA ALA A 37 -3.27 9.07 -10.02
C ALA A 37 -4.78 9.02 -10.34
N PHE A 38 -5.59 8.73 -9.32
CA PHE A 38 -7.05 8.78 -9.41
C PHE A 38 -7.58 10.10 -8.83
N ILE A 39 -8.22 10.89 -9.65
CA ILE A 39 -8.78 12.20 -9.28
C ILE A 39 -10.31 12.15 -9.36
N GLY A 40 -10.97 12.68 -8.36
CA GLY A 40 -12.43 12.74 -8.29
C GLY A 40 -12.94 13.19 -6.93
N PRO A 41 -14.21 13.54 -6.82
CA PRO A 41 -14.82 14.01 -5.56
C PRO A 41 -14.79 12.94 -4.48
N SER A 42 -14.95 13.35 -3.22
CA SER A 42 -15.13 12.42 -2.10
C SER A 42 -16.33 11.49 -2.34
N GLY A 43 -16.18 10.21 -2.02
CA GLY A 43 -17.24 9.23 -2.17
C GLY A 43 -17.42 8.67 -3.59
N CYS A 44 -16.64 9.08 -4.60
CA CYS A 44 -16.75 8.54 -5.96
C CYS A 44 -16.18 7.12 -6.15
N GLY A 45 -15.64 6.50 -5.08
CA GLY A 45 -15.18 5.09 -5.12
C GLY A 45 -13.66 4.89 -5.22
N LYS A 46 -12.81 5.93 -5.17
CA LYS A 46 -11.35 5.81 -5.26
C LYS A 46 -10.78 4.79 -4.26
N SER A 47 -11.06 4.98 -2.97
CA SER A 47 -10.61 4.07 -1.90
C SER A 47 -11.18 2.66 -2.04
N THR A 48 -12.44 2.53 -2.49
CA THR A 48 -13.05 1.23 -2.79
C THR A 48 -12.32 0.52 -3.91
N PHE A 49 -11.98 1.24 -4.98
CA PHE A 49 -11.23 0.70 -6.10
C PHE A 49 -9.82 0.25 -5.66
N LEU A 50 -9.05 1.11 -4.98
CA LEU A 50 -7.73 0.75 -4.45
C LEU A 50 -7.80 -0.51 -3.57
N LYS A 51 -8.74 -0.56 -2.61
CA LYS A 51 -8.94 -1.71 -1.72
C LYS A 51 -9.37 -2.98 -2.45
N THR A 52 -9.92 -2.86 -3.67
CA THR A 52 -10.24 -4.02 -4.51
C THR A 52 -8.97 -4.64 -5.08
N LEU A 53 -7.98 -3.83 -5.49
CA LEU A 53 -6.75 -4.30 -6.13
C LEU A 53 -5.88 -5.19 -5.22
N ASN A 54 -6.01 -5.06 -3.89
CA ASN A 54 -5.33 -5.93 -2.91
C ASN A 54 -6.29 -6.79 -2.07
N ARG A 55 -7.55 -6.88 -2.48
CA ARG A 55 -8.59 -7.70 -1.82
C ARG A 55 -8.85 -7.33 -0.35
N MET A 56 -8.61 -6.06 0.03
CA MET A 56 -9.00 -5.57 1.37
C MET A 56 -10.51 -5.49 1.53
N ASN A 57 -11.27 -5.38 0.43
CA ASN A 57 -12.73 -5.39 0.46
C ASN A 57 -13.31 -6.76 0.84
N ASP A 58 -12.55 -7.86 0.73
CA ASP A 58 -12.95 -9.19 1.21
C ASP A 58 -13.21 -9.23 2.73
N LEU A 59 -12.68 -8.25 3.47
CA LEU A 59 -12.87 -8.12 4.92
C LEU A 59 -14.17 -7.38 5.29
N VAL A 60 -14.91 -6.86 4.31
CA VAL A 60 -16.14 -6.13 4.52
C VAL A 60 -17.33 -7.08 4.34
N GLU A 61 -18.22 -7.10 5.34
CA GLU A 61 -19.43 -7.92 5.28
C GLU A 61 -20.36 -7.51 4.13
N ASN A 62 -21.02 -8.50 3.53
CA ASN A 62 -21.96 -8.32 2.42
C ASN A 62 -21.39 -7.60 1.19
N VAL A 63 -20.08 -7.72 0.95
CA VAL A 63 -19.47 -7.26 -0.30
C VAL A 63 -19.71 -8.28 -1.41
N LYS A 64 -20.07 -7.79 -2.62
CA LYS A 64 -20.12 -8.59 -3.85
C LYS A 64 -19.28 -7.92 -4.89
N ILE A 65 -18.38 -8.68 -5.51
CA ILE A 65 -17.45 -8.22 -6.53
C ILE A 65 -17.62 -9.09 -7.76
N ASP A 66 -17.92 -8.47 -8.89
CA ASP A 66 -18.05 -9.11 -10.19
C ASP A 66 -17.11 -8.43 -11.20
N GLY A 67 -16.76 -9.15 -12.27
CA GLY A 67 -15.83 -8.69 -13.28
C GLY A 67 -14.48 -9.40 -13.18
N LYS A 68 -13.50 -8.86 -13.86
CA LYS A 68 -12.15 -9.42 -13.95
C LYS A 68 -11.14 -8.39 -13.44
N VAL A 69 -10.23 -8.79 -12.57
CA VAL A 69 -9.07 -8.01 -12.17
C VAL A 69 -7.86 -8.93 -12.22
N GLU A 70 -6.93 -8.61 -13.10
CA GLU A 70 -5.68 -9.36 -13.26
C GLU A 70 -4.48 -8.54 -12.82
N LEU A 71 -3.56 -9.17 -12.11
CA LEU A 71 -2.20 -8.71 -11.86
C LEU A 71 -1.28 -9.56 -12.74
N GLU A 72 -0.63 -8.93 -13.72
CA GLU A 72 0.27 -9.61 -14.68
C GLU A 72 -0.37 -10.82 -15.40
N GLY A 73 -1.67 -10.74 -15.67
CA GLY A 73 -2.44 -11.80 -16.36
C GLY A 73 -2.94 -12.91 -15.43
N GLN A 74 -2.75 -12.81 -14.11
CA GLN A 74 -3.33 -13.72 -13.12
C GLN A 74 -4.53 -13.07 -12.44
N ASN A 75 -5.68 -13.73 -12.44
CA ASN A 75 -6.88 -13.21 -11.79
C ASN A 75 -6.70 -13.22 -10.26
N ILE A 76 -6.76 -12.04 -9.65
CA ILE A 76 -6.49 -11.87 -8.22
C ILE A 76 -7.50 -12.58 -7.30
N PHE A 77 -8.68 -12.92 -7.79
CA PHE A 77 -9.73 -13.59 -7.01
C PHE A 77 -9.75 -15.11 -7.21
N LYS A 78 -9.22 -15.61 -8.34
CA LYS A 78 -9.32 -17.04 -8.72
C LYS A 78 -7.97 -17.75 -8.65
N ASP A 79 -6.90 -17.07 -9.09
CA ASP A 79 -5.61 -17.70 -9.34
C ASP A 79 -4.58 -17.38 -8.26
N MET A 80 -4.93 -16.49 -7.31
CA MET A 80 -4.02 -16.01 -6.28
C MET A 80 -4.68 -15.98 -4.90
N ASP A 81 -4.00 -16.48 -3.89
CA ASP A 81 -4.45 -16.30 -2.51
C ASP A 81 -4.20 -14.85 -2.02
N ALA A 82 -4.98 -14.44 -1.01
CA ALA A 82 -4.94 -13.04 -0.54
C ALA A 82 -3.61 -12.67 0.16
N ILE A 83 -2.88 -13.63 0.73
CA ILE A 83 -1.60 -13.36 1.42
C ILE A 83 -0.54 -13.07 0.37
N THR A 84 -0.43 -13.92 -0.64
CA THR A 84 0.48 -13.74 -1.79
C THR A 84 0.18 -12.43 -2.51
N LEU A 85 -1.09 -12.12 -2.76
CA LEU A 85 -1.47 -10.85 -3.39
C LEU A 85 -1.02 -9.65 -2.55
N ARG A 86 -1.30 -9.65 -1.24
CA ARG A 86 -0.96 -8.53 -0.34
C ARG A 86 0.54 -8.38 -0.09
N HIS A 87 1.32 -9.43 -0.32
CA HIS A 87 2.78 -9.32 -0.37
C HIS A 87 3.24 -8.52 -1.59
N LYS A 88 2.66 -8.82 -2.77
CA LYS A 88 2.97 -8.12 -4.02
C LYS A 88 2.39 -6.71 -4.10
N VAL A 89 1.22 -6.48 -3.49
CA VAL A 89 0.44 -5.24 -3.60
C VAL A 89 0.25 -4.64 -2.21
N GLY A 90 1.22 -3.81 -1.82
CA GLY A 90 1.22 -3.08 -0.56
C GLY A 90 0.20 -1.94 -0.54
N MET A 91 -0.24 -1.52 0.65
CA MET A 91 -1.19 -0.41 0.80
C MET A 91 -0.80 0.53 1.93
N VAL A 92 -0.83 1.81 1.64
CA VAL A 92 -0.73 2.92 2.58
C VAL A 92 -2.11 3.56 2.71
N PHE A 93 -2.64 3.61 3.94
CA PHE A 93 -3.98 4.12 4.23
C PHE A 93 -3.95 5.63 4.46
N GLN A 94 -5.10 6.28 4.26
CA GLN A 94 -5.31 7.71 4.50
C GLN A 94 -4.96 8.11 5.93
N GLN A 95 -5.39 7.32 6.93
CA GLN A 95 -5.00 7.52 8.32
C GLN A 95 -3.84 6.60 8.69
N PRO A 96 -2.77 7.13 9.33
CA PRO A 96 -1.69 6.31 9.84
C PRO A 96 -2.22 5.22 10.77
N ASN A 97 -1.74 4.00 10.60
CA ASN A 97 -2.15 2.85 11.39
C ASN A 97 -0.95 2.04 11.92
N PRO A 98 -0.02 2.66 12.65
CA PRO A 98 1.09 1.93 13.23
C PRO A 98 0.59 0.89 14.23
N PHE A 99 1.24 -0.27 14.27
CA PHE A 99 0.95 -1.27 15.30
C PHE A 99 1.36 -0.74 16.68
N PRO A 100 0.68 -1.14 17.77
CA PRO A 100 1.07 -0.80 19.15
C PRO A 100 2.33 -1.56 19.57
N LYS A 101 3.40 -1.36 18.84
CA LYS A 101 4.72 -1.97 18.97
C LYS A 101 5.81 -0.91 18.85
N SER A 102 7.07 -1.32 18.98
CA SER A 102 8.21 -0.44 18.71
C SER A 102 8.25 0.01 17.24
N ILE A 103 9.00 1.07 16.96
CA ILE A 103 9.29 1.53 15.59
C ILE A 103 9.92 0.38 14.79
N TYR A 104 10.94 -0.27 15.38
CA TYR A 104 11.62 -1.42 14.80
C TYR A 104 10.64 -2.55 14.45
N ASP A 105 9.82 -2.96 15.42
CA ASP A 105 8.91 -4.10 15.22
C ASP A 105 7.76 -3.79 14.26
N ASN A 106 7.40 -2.52 14.06
CA ASN A 106 6.46 -2.16 12.99
C ASN A 106 7.01 -2.53 11.62
N ILE A 107 8.29 -2.26 11.35
CA ILE A 107 8.92 -2.52 10.05
C ILE A 107 9.30 -4.00 9.93
N ALA A 108 9.92 -4.58 10.96
CA ALA A 108 10.34 -5.96 10.97
C ALA A 108 9.18 -6.98 10.96
N TYR A 109 7.95 -6.53 11.17
CA TYR A 109 6.77 -7.42 11.29
C TYR A 109 6.52 -8.22 10.00
N GLY A 110 6.41 -7.53 8.86
CA GLY A 110 6.20 -8.18 7.57
C GLY A 110 7.31 -9.16 7.19
N PRO A 111 8.58 -8.73 7.16
CA PRO A 111 9.71 -9.61 6.89
C PRO A 111 9.75 -10.86 7.76
N ARG A 112 9.43 -10.75 9.06
CA ARG A 112 9.35 -11.92 9.96
C ARG A 112 8.25 -12.90 9.56
N ILE A 113 7.09 -12.42 9.14
CA ILE A 113 5.99 -13.29 8.65
C ILE A 113 6.42 -14.05 7.41
N PHE A 114 7.23 -13.43 6.55
CA PHE A 114 7.78 -14.06 5.35
C PHE A 114 9.08 -14.84 5.58
N GLY A 115 9.40 -15.13 6.86
CA GLY A 115 10.45 -16.08 7.24
C GLY A 115 11.83 -15.49 7.46
N ILE A 116 12.01 -14.16 7.41
CA ILE A 116 13.28 -13.51 7.73
C ILE A 116 13.41 -13.43 9.25
N THR A 117 14.30 -14.25 9.83
CA THR A 117 14.49 -14.35 11.29
C THR A 117 15.85 -13.87 11.77
N ARG A 118 16.85 -13.83 10.89
CA ARG A 118 18.19 -13.42 11.25
C ARG A 118 18.22 -11.93 11.57
N LYS A 119 18.70 -11.60 12.78
CA LYS A 119 18.68 -10.21 13.27
C LYS A 119 19.40 -9.23 12.34
N ALA A 120 20.56 -9.61 11.79
CA ALA A 120 21.33 -8.75 10.90
C ALA A 120 20.54 -8.36 9.63
N ASP A 121 19.79 -9.30 9.03
CA ASP A 121 18.97 -9.03 7.85
C ASP A 121 17.81 -8.09 8.20
N LEU A 122 17.18 -8.31 9.36
CA LEU A 122 16.11 -7.43 9.85
C LEU A 122 16.63 -6.01 10.13
N ASP A 123 17.83 -5.88 10.70
CA ASP A 123 18.46 -4.57 10.99
C ASP A 123 18.70 -3.81 9.67
N GLU A 124 19.20 -4.50 8.63
CA GLU A 124 19.41 -3.93 7.30
C GLU A 124 18.10 -3.51 6.63
N ILE A 125 17.07 -4.36 6.67
CA ILE A 125 15.75 -4.05 6.13
C ILE A 125 15.14 -2.84 6.84
N VAL A 126 15.22 -2.78 8.17
CA VAL A 126 14.67 -1.68 8.96
C VAL A 126 15.38 -0.36 8.62
N GLU A 127 16.70 -0.34 8.56
CA GLU A 127 17.44 0.85 8.17
C GLU A 127 17.11 1.30 6.74
N ARG A 128 17.18 0.39 5.77
CA ARG A 128 16.86 0.65 4.36
C ARG A 128 15.46 1.23 4.22
N SER A 129 14.44 0.59 4.80
CA SER A 129 13.06 1.03 4.68
C SER A 129 12.81 2.39 5.32
N LEU A 130 13.45 2.69 6.46
CA LEU A 130 13.36 4.01 7.10
C LEU A 130 14.07 5.08 6.27
N ARG A 131 15.20 4.76 5.60
CA ARG A 131 15.89 5.67 4.69
C ARG A 131 15.04 5.96 3.45
N GLN A 132 14.48 4.93 2.84
CA GLN A 132 13.56 5.08 1.71
C GLN A 132 12.35 5.95 2.07
N ALA A 133 11.79 5.81 3.26
CA ALA A 133 10.69 6.66 3.74
C ALA A 133 11.14 8.04 4.28
N ALA A 134 12.40 8.43 4.04
CA ALA A 134 12.99 9.72 4.47
C ALA A 134 12.79 10.05 5.96
N ILE A 135 12.86 9.02 6.85
CA ILE A 135 12.62 9.20 8.28
C ILE A 135 13.71 8.60 9.18
N TRP A 136 14.75 8.00 8.61
CA TRP A 136 15.83 7.35 9.35
C TRP A 136 16.48 8.27 10.37
N ASP A 137 16.91 9.47 9.95
CA ASP A 137 17.62 10.39 10.83
C ASP A 137 16.80 10.90 12.01
N GLU A 138 15.48 10.89 11.88
CA GLU A 138 14.56 11.26 12.96
C GLU A 138 14.35 10.12 13.98
N LEU A 139 14.53 8.85 13.56
CA LEU A 139 14.11 7.68 14.33
C LEU A 139 15.25 6.74 14.75
N LYS A 140 16.44 6.80 14.14
CA LYS A 140 17.56 5.85 14.34
C LYS A 140 17.94 5.64 15.83
N ASP A 141 17.87 6.69 16.67
CA ASP A 141 18.25 6.62 18.09
C ASP A 141 17.09 6.17 18.99
N ARG A 142 15.92 5.88 18.42
CA ARG A 142 14.71 5.56 19.17
C ARG A 142 13.90 4.40 18.61
N LEU A 143 14.54 3.50 17.84
CA LEU A 143 13.90 2.35 17.19
C LEU A 143 13.12 1.44 18.14
N ASN A 144 13.55 1.32 19.39
CA ASN A 144 12.90 0.52 20.43
C ASN A 144 11.74 1.26 21.15
N LYS A 145 11.48 2.53 20.83
CA LYS A 145 10.36 3.28 21.40
C LYS A 145 9.06 2.94 20.71
N SER A 146 7.93 3.17 21.41
CA SER A 146 6.60 2.96 20.84
C SER A 146 6.35 3.83 19.60
N ALA A 147 5.83 3.23 18.56
CA ALA A 147 5.42 3.94 17.33
C ALA A 147 4.23 4.89 17.57
N LEU A 148 3.39 4.61 18.57
CA LEU A 148 2.22 5.45 18.88
C LEU A 148 2.60 6.83 19.43
N GLY A 149 3.84 7.02 19.92
CA GLY A 149 4.34 8.31 20.41
C GLY A 149 4.91 9.21 19.30
N LEU A 150 4.83 8.81 18.04
CA LEU A 150 5.28 9.60 16.90
C LEU A 150 4.22 10.65 16.50
N SER A 151 4.65 11.75 15.84
CA SER A 151 3.73 12.69 15.21
C SER A 151 2.98 12.04 14.04
N GLY A 152 1.84 12.61 13.63
CA GLY A 152 1.04 12.07 12.52
C GLY A 152 1.86 11.87 11.24
N GLY A 153 2.68 12.86 10.85
CA GLY A 153 3.56 12.73 9.67
C GLY A 153 4.65 11.66 9.84
N GLN A 154 5.20 11.50 11.06
CA GLN A 154 6.15 10.42 11.35
C GLN A 154 5.48 9.05 11.32
N GLN A 155 4.26 8.93 11.85
CA GLN A 155 3.48 7.69 11.80
C GLN A 155 3.16 7.30 10.36
N GLN A 156 2.79 8.26 9.52
CA GLN A 156 2.50 8.00 8.10
C GLN A 156 3.75 7.50 7.36
N ARG A 157 4.89 8.18 7.52
CA ARG A 157 6.15 7.74 6.92
C ARG A 157 6.63 6.38 7.48
N LEU A 158 6.37 6.10 8.76
CA LEU A 158 6.61 4.77 9.32
C LEU A 158 5.72 3.70 8.66
N CYS A 159 4.44 3.99 8.39
CA CYS A 159 3.55 3.07 7.69
C CYS A 159 4.01 2.84 6.25
N ILE A 160 4.55 3.85 5.58
CA ILE A 160 5.18 3.70 4.26
C ILE A 160 6.41 2.80 4.37
N ALA A 161 7.34 3.07 5.32
CA ALA A 161 8.51 2.24 5.55
C ALA A 161 8.13 0.77 5.82
N ARG A 162 7.08 0.53 6.62
CA ARG A 162 6.54 -0.81 6.86
C ARG A 162 6.07 -1.49 5.58
N THR A 163 5.43 -0.76 4.68
CA THR A 163 4.99 -1.28 3.38
C THR A 163 6.17 -1.61 2.48
N LEU A 164 7.20 -0.76 2.45
CA LEU A 164 8.42 -0.97 1.66
C LEU A 164 9.27 -2.15 2.17
N ALA A 165 9.20 -2.47 3.46
CA ALA A 165 10.01 -3.51 4.08
C ALA A 165 9.79 -4.92 3.51
N VAL A 166 8.67 -5.17 2.85
CA VAL A 166 8.35 -6.44 2.18
C VAL A 166 8.59 -6.40 0.67
N GLU A 167 9.17 -5.31 0.15
CA GLU A 167 9.51 -5.11 -1.27
C GLU A 167 8.33 -5.40 -2.22
N PRO A 168 7.20 -4.72 -2.06
CA PRO A 168 6.04 -4.96 -2.90
C PRO A 168 6.29 -4.53 -4.34
N GLU A 169 5.66 -5.21 -5.30
CA GLU A 169 5.71 -4.87 -6.72
C GLU A 169 4.82 -3.67 -7.08
N VAL A 170 3.81 -3.40 -6.27
CA VAL A 170 2.87 -2.27 -6.41
C VAL A 170 2.59 -1.66 -5.05
N ILE A 171 2.55 -0.34 -4.97
CA ILE A 171 2.15 0.39 -3.77
C ILE A 171 0.89 1.18 -4.07
N LEU A 172 -0.18 0.85 -3.35
CA LEU A 172 -1.44 1.59 -3.36
C LEU A 172 -1.40 2.66 -2.27
N MET A 173 -1.68 3.92 -2.63
CA MET A 173 -1.71 5.04 -1.69
C MET A 173 -3.10 5.68 -1.68
N ASP A 174 -3.83 5.53 -0.58
CA ASP A 174 -5.17 6.10 -0.40
C ASP A 174 -5.06 7.45 0.33
N GLU A 175 -4.99 8.55 -0.40
CA GLU A 175 -4.86 9.93 0.09
C GLU A 175 -3.78 10.10 1.21
N PRO A 176 -2.52 9.65 0.99
CA PRO A 176 -1.51 9.49 2.05
C PRO A 176 -1.08 10.80 2.70
N THR A 177 -1.44 11.94 2.13
CA THR A 177 -1.03 13.29 2.58
C THR A 177 -2.17 14.14 3.12
N SER A 178 -3.42 13.66 3.08
CA SER A 178 -4.63 14.46 3.34
C SER A 178 -4.70 15.07 4.74
N ALA A 179 -4.00 14.51 5.73
CA ALA A 179 -3.98 14.98 7.13
C ALA A 179 -2.61 15.47 7.59
N LEU A 180 -1.69 15.78 6.67
CA LEU A 180 -0.31 16.12 6.97
C LEU A 180 -0.03 17.61 6.76
N ASP A 181 1.00 18.08 7.46
CA ASP A 181 1.57 19.41 7.23
C ASP A 181 2.30 19.48 5.87
N PRO A 182 2.51 20.69 5.30
CA PRO A 182 3.11 20.83 3.98
C PRO A 182 4.50 20.21 3.83
N ILE A 183 5.32 20.20 4.89
CA ILE A 183 6.67 19.64 4.85
C ILE A 183 6.60 18.11 4.77
N SER A 184 5.73 17.49 5.58
CA SER A 184 5.50 16.03 5.52
C SER A 184 4.86 15.60 4.20
N THR A 185 3.97 16.43 3.64
CA THR A 185 3.37 16.20 2.32
C THR A 185 4.45 16.16 1.22
N SER A 186 5.30 17.19 1.13
CA SER A 186 6.38 17.23 0.13
C SER A 186 7.28 16.00 0.20
N LYS A 187 7.67 15.57 1.41
CA LYS A 187 8.51 14.36 1.60
C LYS A 187 7.85 13.09 1.07
N ILE A 188 6.54 12.96 1.17
CA ILE A 188 5.80 11.78 0.66
C ILE A 188 5.65 11.86 -0.86
N GLU A 189 5.43 13.05 -1.41
CA GLU A 189 5.36 13.27 -2.85
C GLU A 189 6.72 12.99 -3.52
N ASP A 190 7.81 13.50 -2.95
CA ASP A 190 9.17 13.22 -3.41
C ASP A 190 9.47 11.72 -3.38
N LEU A 191 9.12 11.06 -2.27
CA LEU A 191 9.26 9.61 -2.13
C LEU A 191 8.46 8.85 -3.21
N ALA A 192 7.22 9.24 -3.47
CA ALA A 192 6.42 8.58 -4.51
C ALA A 192 7.07 8.68 -5.89
N MET A 193 7.74 9.80 -6.18
CA MET A 193 8.49 9.98 -7.43
C MET A 193 9.75 9.11 -7.48
N GLU A 194 10.46 8.96 -6.36
CA GLU A 194 11.65 8.10 -6.26
C GLU A 194 11.32 6.60 -6.38
N LEU A 195 10.14 6.17 -5.91
CA LEU A 195 9.72 4.77 -5.97
C LEU A 195 9.26 4.30 -7.36
N LYS A 196 9.14 5.20 -8.32
CA LYS A 196 8.76 4.87 -9.69
C LYS A 196 9.86 4.08 -10.42
N ASP A 197 11.13 4.38 -10.14
CA ASP A 197 12.33 3.82 -10.79
C ASP A 197 12.79 2.53 -10.08
#